data_dcfa38fef4bad46702eed9ea6a56ca73
#
_entry.id   dcfa38fef4bad46702eed9ea6a56ca73
#
_cell.length_a   1.000
_cell.length_b   1.000
_cell.length_c   1.000
_cell.angle_alpha   90.00
_cell.angle_beta   90.00
_cell.angle_gamma   90.00
#
_symmetry.space_group_name_H-M   'P 1'
#
loop_
_entity.id
_entity.type
_entity.pdbx_description
1 polymer ?
#
loop_
_entity_poly.entity_id
_entity_poly.type
_entity_poly.pdbx_seq_one_letter_code
_entity_poly.pdbx_strand_id
1 'polypeptide(L)'
;MTLSANARNFSGGPGALPETVLVQLREAMIAVPEVGLSVLGISHRSDWFAAVVAEVEVRLKALLALPPDFHVLLLQGGGTLQFAMVALALARGADV
;
A
#
# COMPACT_ATOMS: atom_id res chain seq x y z
N MET A 1 -27.46 -15.48 4.52
CA MET A 1 -26.59 -14.36 4.96
C MET A 1 -26.39 -13.41 3.77
N THR A 2 -26.86 -12.18 3.88
CA THR A 2 -26.78 -11.21 2.77
C THR A 2 -25.44 -10.50 2.84
N LEU A 3 -24.61 -10.60 1.79
CA LEU A 3 -23.36 -9.86 1.71
C LEU A 3 -23.63 -8.34 1.70
N SER A 4 -22.81 -7.58 2.41
CA SER A 4 -22.87 -6.12 2.38
C SER A 4 -22.60 -5.56 0.99
N ALA A 5 -23.01 -4.32 0.70
CA ALA A 5 -22.72 -3.66 -0.56
C ALA A 5 -21.19 -3.57 -0.81
N ASN A 6 -20.42 -3.33 0.27
CA ASN A 6 -18.96 -3.30 0.19
C ASN A 6 -18.37 -4.65 -0.24
N ALA A 7 -18.86 -5.77 0.31
CA ALA A 7 -18.38 -7.10 -0.06
C ALA A 7 -18.70 -7.48 -1.53
N ARG A 8 -19.58 -6.74 -2.18
CA ARG A 8 -19.97 -6.91 -3.61
C ARG A 8 -19.30 -5.88 -4.53
N ASN A 9 -18.35 -5.12 -4.04
CA ASN A 9 -17.61 -4.16 -4.84
C ASN A 9 -16.46 -4.85 -5.58
N PHE A 10 -16.63 -5.04 -6.90
CA PHE A 10 -15.64 -5.64 -7.79
C PHE A 10 -14.92 -4.61 -8.66
N SER A 11 -14.85 -3.36 -8.21
CA SER A 11 -14.12 -2.31 -8.91
C SER A 11 -12.63 -2.62 -8.97
N GLY A 12 -11.96 -2.24 -10.07
CA GLY A 12 -10.52 -2.40 -10.24
C GLY A 12 -9.66 -1.49 -9.35
N GLY A 13 -10.28 -0.50 -8.73
CA GLY A 13 -9.71 0.41 -7.74
C GLY A 13 -10.45 1.76 -7.70
N PRO A 14 -10.85 2.24 -6.50
CA PRO A 14 -10.76 1.52 -5.21
C PRO A 14 -11.70 0.33 -5.15
N GLY A 15 -11.19 -0.78 -4.62
CA GLY A 15 -11.91 -2.03 -4.45
C GLY A 15 -12.48 -2.21 -3.04
N ALA A 16 -13.06 -3.38 -2.80
CA ALA A 16 -13.57 -3.74 -1.49
C ALA A 16 -12.42 -3.89 -0.48
N LEU A 17 -12.60 -3.30 0.70
CA LEU A 17 -11.76 -3.56 1.87
C LEU A 17 -12.49 -4.48 2.84
N PRO A 18 -11.79 -5.37 3.57
CA PRO A 18 -12.38 -6.12 4.65
C PRO A 18 -13.03 -5.21 5.70
N GLU A 19 -14.15 -5.63 6.26
CA GLU A 19 -14.88 -4.81 7.23
C GLU A 19 -14.04 -4.47 8.48
N THR A 20 -13.22 -5.41 8.92
CA THR A 20 -12.26 -5.19 10.02
C THR A 20 -11.29 -4.04 9.72
N VAL A 21 -10.82 -3.93 8.48
CA VAL A 21 -9.95 -2.84 8.05
C VAL A 21 -10.70 -1.51 8.03
N LEU A 22 -11.96 -1.50 7.59
CA LEU A 22 -12.79 -0.29 7.60
C LEU A 22 -13.04 0.24 9.01
N VAL A 23 -13.27 -0.66 9.98
CA VAL A 23 -13.41 -0.30 11.40
C VAL A 23 -12.11 0.33 11.92
N GLN A 24 -10.97 -0.31 11.67
CA GLN A 24 -9.67 0.21 12.09
C GLN A 24 -9.36 1.57 11.45
N LEU A 25 -9.67 1.76 10.16
CA LEU A 25 -9.50 3.04 9.49
C LEU A 25 -10.37 4.13 10.12
N ARG A 26 -11.62 3.84 10.45
CA ARG A 26 -12.50 4.80 11.12
C ARG A 26 -11.92 5.28 12.45
N GLU A 27 -11.36 4.36 13.23
CA GLU A 27 -10.72 4.69 14.51
C GLU A 27 -9.43 5.51 14.28
N ALA A 28 -8.60 5.10 13.34
CA ALA A 28 -7.38 5.80 13.00
C ALA A 28 -7.63 7.21 12.41
N MET A 29 -8.78 7.45 11.77
CA MET A 29 -9.18 8.79 11.32
C MET A 29 -9.40 9.75 12.48
N ILE A 30 -9.80 9.25 13.65
CA ILE A 30 -9.94 10.06 14.86
C ILE A 30 -8.57 10.22 15.51
N ALA A 31 -7.92 9.12 15.85
CA ALA A 31 -6.58 9.11 16.41
C ALA A 31 -5.90 7.75 16.21
N VAL A 32 -4.65 7.76 15.80
CA VAL A 32 -3.76 6.62 15.87
C VAL A 32 -3.24 6.50 17.31
N PRO A 33 -3.48 5.40 18.03
CA PRO A 33 -3.21 5.32 19.47
C PRO A 33 -1.75 5.63 19.86
N GLU A 34 -0.79 5.17 19.06
CA GLU A 34 0.64 5.33 19.32
C GLU A 34 1.13 6.77 19.15
N VAL A 35 0.41 7.56 18.36
CA VAL A 35 0.81 8.93 17.99
C VAL A 35 -0.12 9.96 18.61
N GLY A 36 -1.38 9.61 18.89
CA GLY A 36 -2.41 10.52 19.38
C GLY A 36 -2.93 11.52 18.34
N LEU A 37 -2.61 11.32 17.07
CA LEU A 37 -3.07 12.15 15.95
C LEU A 37 -3.93 11.34 15.00
N SER A 38 -4.83 12.03 14.28
CA SER A 38 -5.51 11.44 13.14
C SER A 38 -4.48 10.96 12.10
N VAL A 39 -4.71 9.79 11.50
CA VAL A 39 -3.88 9.30 10.40
C VAL A 39 -3.76 10.30 9.25
N LEU A 40 -4.78 11.14 9.05
CA LEU A 40 -4.78 12.20 8.03
C LEU A 40 -3.84 13.37 8.37
N GLY A 41 -3.44 13.50 9.63
CA GLY A 41 -2.53 14.53 10.12
C GLY A 41 -1.10 14.05 10.38
N ILE A 42 -0.81 12.77 10.19
CA ILE A 42 0.54 12.23 10.40
C ILE A 42 1.39 12.44 9.14
N SER A 43 2.56 13.05 9.33
CA SER A 43 3.51 13.25 8.23
C SER A 43 4.04 11.92 7.69
N HIS A 44 4.14 11.80 6.37
CA HIS A 44 4.83 10.68 5.72
C HIS A 44 6.35 10.61 6.02
N ARG A 45 6.91 11.65 6.65
CA ARG A 45 8.31 11.70 7.11
C ARG A 45 8.47 11.33 8.58
N SER A 46 7.39 10.97 9.27
CA SER A 46 7.44 10.55 10.67
C SER A 46 8.01 9.13 10.79
N ASP A 47 8.63 8.85 11.94
CA ASP A 47 9.13 7.52 12.26
C ASP A 47 8.01 6.48 12.29
N TRP A 48 6.81 6.89 12.74
CA TRP A 48 5.63 6.04 12.71
C TRP A 48 5.28 5.60 11.28
N PHE A 49 5.26 6.54 10.33
CA PHE A 49 4.98 6.20 8.93
C PHE A 49 6.07 5.34 8.30
N ALA A 50 7.34 5.61 8.63
CA ALA A 50 8.45 4.78 8.19
C ALA A 50 8.31 3.33 8.69
N ALA A 51 7.88 3.15 9.94
CA ALA A 51 7.60 1.82 10.51
C ALA A 51 6.44 1.11 9.78
N VAL A 52 5.37 1.84 9.43
CA VAL A 52 4.26 1.29 8.63
C VAL A 52 4.74 0.80 7.27
N VAL A 53 5.57 1.59 6.58
CA VAL A 53 6.13 1.20 5.27
C VAL A 53 7.01 -0.05 5.41
N ALA A 54 7.88 -0.10 6.41
CA ALA A 54 8.73 -1.26 6.64
C ALA A 54 7.89 -2.52 6.94
N GLU A 55 6.82 -2.40 7.71
CA GLU A 55 5.91 -3.52 7.99
C GLU A 55 5.20 -4.01 6.71
N VAL A 56 4.77 -3.10 5.84
CA VAL A 56 4.17 -3.46 4.54
C VAL A 56 5.14 -4.28 3.70
N GLU A 57 6.42 -3.87 3.60
CA GLU A 57 7.44 -4.62 2.87
C GLU A 57 7.63 -6.03 3.42
N VAL A 58 7.77 -6.17 4.74
CA VAL A 58 7.93 -7.47 5.41
C VAL A 58 6.74 -8.37 5.15
N ARG A 59 5.52 -7.83 5.29
CA ARG A 59 4.28 -8.61 5.07
C ARG A 59 4.12 -9.04 3.63
N LEU A 60 4.41 -8.17 2.65
CA LEU A 60 4.35 -8.52 1.23
C LEU A 60 5.38 -9.59 0.87
N LYS A 61 6.61 -9.51 1.38
CA LYS A 61 7.61 -10.55 1.18
C LYS A 61 7.14 -11.90 1.72
N ALA A 62 6.55 -11.91 2.90
CA ALA A 62 6.03 -13.13 3.51
C ALA A 62 4.83 -13.71 2.74
N LEU A 63 3.85 -12.87 2.37
CA LEU A 63 2.64 -13.29 1.65
C LEU A 63 2.95 -13.85 0.26
N LEU A 64 3.93 -13.28 -0.43
CA LEU A 64 4.32 -13.67 -1.77
C LEU A 64 5.46 -14.70 -1.78
N ALA A 65 5.93 -15.13 -0.61
CA ALA A 65 7.07 -16.03 -0.46
C ALA A 65 8.30 -15.59 -1.28
N LEU A 66 8.61 -14.29 -1.26
CA LEU A 66 9.70 -13.72 -2.05
C LEU A 66 11.06 -14.17 -1.51
N PRO A 67 12.01 -14.53 -2.41
CA PRO A 67 13.38 -14.80 -2.02
C PRO A 67 14.06 -13.58 -1.36
N PRO A 68 15.12 -13.78 -0.56
CA PRO A 68 15.78 -12.69 0.17
C PRO A 68 16.38 -11.58 -0.70
N ASP A 69 16.74 -11.90 -1.93
CA ASP A 69 17.33 -10.99 -2.94
C ASP A 69 16.28 -10.15 -3.68
N PHE A 70 14.98 -10.39 -3.42
CA PHE A 70 13.89 -9.59 -3.97
C PHE A 70 13.59 -8.39 -3.08
N HIS A 71 13.37 -7.25 -3.71
CA HIS A 71 12.97 -6.01 -3.06
C HIS A 71 11.53 -5.66 -3.39
N VAL A 72 10.80 -5.16 -2.38
CA VAL A 72 9.48 -4.56 -2.57
C VAL A 72 9.66 -3.06 -2.70
N LEU A 73 9.19 -2.50 -3.80
CA LEU A 73 9.26 -1.06 -4.07
C LEU A 73 7.85 -0.48 -4.07
N LEU A 74 7.61 0.51 -3.22
CA LEU A 74 6.36 1.26 -3.16
C LEU A 74 6.53 2.56 -3.92
N LEU A 75 6.12 2.57 -5.19
CA LEU A 75 6.36 3.66 -6.11
C LEU A 75 5.08 4.43 -6.42
N GLN A 76 5.22 5.73 -6.70
CA GLN A 76 4.12 6.57 -7.16
C GLN A 76 3.78 6.32 -8.64
N GLY A 77 2.64 6.86 -9.10
CA GLY A 77 2.26 6.92 -10.52
C GLY A 77 1.37 5.80 -11.01
N GLY A 78 0.96 4.90 -10.12
CA GLY A 78 0.11 3.76 -10.46
C GLY A 78 0.72 2.86 -11.55
N GLY A 79 -0.06 1.90 -12.06
CA GLY A 79 0.40 0.98 -13.10
C GLY A 79 0.78 1.68 -14.41
N THR A 80 0.10 2.76 -14.78
CA THR A 80 0.36 3.49 -16.04
C THR A 80 1.78 4.05 -16.10
N LEU A 81 2.24 4.72 -15.03
CA LEU A 81 3.60 5.28 -15.03
C LEU A 81 4.68 4.19 -14.98
N GLN A 82 4.36 3.02 -14.42
CA GLN A 82 5.31 1.91 -14.34
C GLN A 82 5.76 1.42 -15.71
N PHE A 83 4.92 1.47 -16.75
CA PHE A 83 5.33 1.14 -18.12
C PHE A 83 6.50 1.99 -18.60
N ALA A 84 6.49 3.29 -18.31
CA ALA A 84 7.59 4.18 -18.64
C ALA A 84 8.79 4.00 -17.70
N MET A 85 8.55 3.89 -16.40
CA MET A 85 9.61 3.78 -15.38
C MET A 85 10.45 2.52 -15.56
N VAL A 86 9.80 1.37 -15.80
CA VAL A 86 10.49 0.09 -16.02
C VAL A 86 11.32 0.14 -17.29
N ALA A 87 10.74 0.64 -18.39
CA ALA A 87 11.47 0.78 -19.66
C ALA A 87 12.70 1.70 -19.51
N LEU A 88 12.53 2.87 -18.90
CA LEU A 88 13.64 3.81 -18.68
C LEU A 88 14.73 3.27 -17.75
N ALA A 89 14.35 2.45 -16.76
CA ALA A 89 15.31 1.87 -15.83
C ALA A 89 16.12 0.71 -16.45
N LEU A 90 15.49 -0.12 -17.28
CA LEU A 90 16.08 -1.35 -17.80
C LEU A 90 16.65 -1.21 -19.21
N ALA A 91 16.15 -0.27 -20.03
CA ALA A 91 16.56 -0.10 -21.41
C ALA A 91 17.80 0.83 -21.60
N ARG A 92 18.52 1.15 -20.54
CA ARG A 92 19.76 1.96 -20.64
C ARG A 92 20.80 1.24 -21.47
N GLY A 93 21.02 1.74 -22.71
CA GLY A 93 22.01 1.18 -23.66
C GLY A 93 21.48 0.12 -24.59
N ALA A 94 20.17 -0.14 -24.61
CA ALA A 94 19.55 -0.90 -25.68
C ALA A 94 19.22 0.05 -26.85
N ASP A 95 19.72 -0.26 -28.04
CA ASP A 95 19.25 0.36 -29.28
C ASP A 95 17.78 -0.02 -29.47
N VAL A 96 16.88 0.96 -29.39
CA VAL A 96 15.45 0.79 -29.64
C VAL A 96 15.15 1.28 -31.05
#